data_c83e4b1bc1b6cd159fb6f7df85b83f59
#
_entry.id   c83e4b1bc1b6cd159fb6f7df85b83f59
#
_cell.length_a   1.000
_cell.length_b   1.000
_cell.length_c   1.000
_cell.angle_alpha   90.00
_cell.angle_beta   90.00
_cell.angle_gamma   90.00
#
_symmetry.space_group_name_H-M   'P 1'
#
loop_
_entity.id
_entity.type
_entity.pdbx_description
1 polymer ?
#
loop_
_entity_poly.entity_id
_entity_poly.type
_entity_poly.pdbx_seq_one_letter_code
_entity_poly.pdbx_strand_id
1 'polypeptide(L)'
;MNLMQLIKVVLDDAYGVITAESESARDELIKAEIDSLSSAYAKLTDRKIGPIDYSDPVKRFAYIFKYTVAHADYIMQLIRNEEELRKMLCRPATEVACLGGGPGSDLLGILKYLMQAGVKDSCVTCYIFDKERAWGDSWSDVARLLNSPFRVYPVFQQMDITDPATWKSYQKFLRADLFTLSYFLSEVWKIKESADPFFDHCMSQMKRGSMILFVDNNSSQFVDWFDELATRNSLKTVKKESCNLAFSNSEEKKDLGLYFDKFGWPKRESNAAYRIMKKA
;
A
#
# COMPACT_ATOMS: atom_id res chain seq x y z
N MET A 1 7.71 -14.62 -8.20
CA MET A 1 8.10 -13.20 -8.38
C MET A 1 8.97 -12.79 -7.20
N ASN A 2 10.14 -12.24 -7.48
CA ASN A 2 11.03 -11.66 -6.48
C ASN A 2 10.76 -10.14 -6.42
N LEU A 3 10.27 -9.66 -5.28
CA LEU A 3 9.89 -8.26 -5.12
C LEU A 3 11.10 -7.32 -5.13
N MET A 4 12.25 -7.76 -4.59
CA MET A 4 13.44 -6.89 -4.56
C MET A 4 13.99 -6.63 -5.96
N GLN A 5 14.02 -7.65 -6.83
CA GLN A 5 14.43 -7.46 -8.23
C GLN A 5 13.49 -6.49 -8.98
N LEU A 6 12.19 -6.66 -8.78
CA LEU A 6 11.20 -5.77 -9.38
C LEU A 6 11.36 -4.33 -8.90
N ILE A 7 11.47 -4.13 -7.60
CA ILE A 7 11.61 -2.80 -7.01
C ILE A 7 12.96 -2.17 -7.37
N LYS A 8 14.02 -2.96 -7.53
CA LYS A 8 15.31 -2.42 -7.99
C LYS A 8 15.18 -1.69 -9.32
N VAL A 9 14.44 -2.24 -10.28
CA VAL A 9 14.26 -1.56 -11.58
C VAL A 9 13.46 -0.26 -11.42
N VAL A 10 12.43 -0.26 -10.60
CA VAL A 10 11.68 0.98 -10.27
C VAL A 10 12.58 2.01 -9.58
N LEU A 11 13.47 1.55 -8.71
CA LEU A 11 14.46 2.42 -8.07
C LEU A 11 15.48 2.98 -9.05
N ASP A 12 15.91 2.20 -10.06
CA ASP A 12 16.82 2.68 -11.11
C ASP A 12 16.20 3.87 -11.87
N ASP A 13 14.92 3.75 -12.25
CA ASP A 13 14.19 4.84 -12.92
C ASP A 13 13.97 6.05 -11.96
N ALA A 14 13.56 5.78 -10.72
CA ALA A 14 13.37 6.84 -9.70
C ALA A 14 14.69 7.54 -9.32
N TYR A 15 15.80 6.82 -9.27
CA TYR A 15 17.13 7.40 -9.02
C TYR A 15 17.56 8.34 -10.14
N GLY A 16 17.25 7.96 -11.40
CA GLY A 16 17.58 8.75 -12.57
C GLY A 16 16.94 10.13 -12.63
N VAL A 17 15.75 10.31 -12.04
CA VAL A 17 15.03 11.61 -12.04
C VAL A 17 15.44 12.55 -10.91
N ILE A 18 16.21 12.07 -9.92
CA ILE A 18 16.71 12.91 -8.82
C ILE A 18 17.89 13.75 -9.32
N THR A 19 17.73 15.06 -9.32
CA THR A 19 18.78 16.01 -9.71
C THR A 19 19.71 16.31 -8.54
N ALA A 20 21.03 16.18 -8.74
CA ALA A 20 22.06 16.54 -7.79
C ALA A 20 23.37 16.90 -8.54
N GLU A 21 24.29 17.59 -7.88
CA GLU A 21 25.58 18.00 -8.45
C GLU A 21 26.50 16.81 -8.76
N SER A 22 26.36 15.71 -8.04
CA SER A 22 27.11 14.47 -8.20
C SER A 22 26.31 13.27 -7.72
N GLU A 23 26.78 12.06 -8.05
CA GLU A 23 26.22 10.81 -7.54
C GLU A 23 26.32 10.74 -6.00
N SER A 24 27.46 11.15 -5.42
CA SER A 24 27.62 11.19 -3.96
C SER A 24 26.63 12.14 -3.29
N ALA A 25 26.43 13.35 -3.85
CA ALA A 25 25.46 14.30 -3.32
C ALA A 25 24.02 13.74 -3.41
N ARG A 26 23.67 13.03 -4.48
CA ARG A 26 22.38 12.35 -4.63
C ARG A 26 22.20 11.28 -3.56
N ASP A 27 23.21 10.47 -3.32
CA ASP A 27 23.17 9.41 -2.29
C ASP A 27 23.01 9.99 -0.89
N GLU A 28 23.64 11.10 -0.59
CA GLU A 28 23.49 11.80 0.69
C GLU A 28 22.09 12.37 0.88
N LEU A 29 21.49 12.97 -0.16
CA LEU A 29 20.09 13.44 -0.13
C LEU A 29 19.14 12.28 0.16
N ILE A 30 19.32 11.15 -0.51
CA ILE A 30 18.49 9.96 -0.31
C ILE A 30 18.64 9.40 1.10
N LYS A 31 19.87 9.29 1.63
CA LYS A 31 20.11 8.83 3.01
C LYS A 31 19.41 9.72 4.03
N ALA A 32 19.58 11.03 3.89
CA ALA A 32 18.94 12.00 4.77
C ALA A 32 17.41 11.87 4.74
N GLU A 33 16.83 11.63 3.55
CA GLU A 33 15.39 11.48 3.41
C GLU A 33 14.89 10.13 3.97
N ILE A 34 15.64 9.03 3.86
CA ILE A 34 15.32 7.75 4.49
C ILE A 34 15.23 7.90 6.01
N ASP A 35 16.16 8.65 6.62
CA ASP A 35 16.17 8.92 8.06
C ASP A 35 15.04 9.86 8.47
N SER A 36 14.78 10.89 7.66
CA SER A 36 13.66 11.82 7.81
C SER A 36 12.32 11.11 7.80
N LEU A 37 12.07 10.27 6.80
CA LEU A 37 10.85 9.45 6.72
C LEU A 37 10.71 8.50 7.90
N SER A 38 11.79 7.83 8.31
CA SER A 38 11.77 6.94 9.47
C SER A 38 11.36 7.69 10.74
N SER A 39 11.87 8.91 10.91
CA SER A 39 11.54 9.80 12.04
C SER A 39 10.09 10.32 11.95
N ALA A 40 9.59 10.64 10.76
CA ALA A 40 8.22 11.06 10.53
C ALA A 40 7.22 9.93 10.87
N TYR A 41 7.52 8.70 10.41
CA TYR A 41 6.69 7.52 10.72
C TYR A 41 6.65 7.18 12.21
N ALA A 42 7.74 7.42 12.95
CA ALA A 42 7.74 7.26 14.41
C ALA A 42 6.85 8.28 15.15
N LYS A 43 6.46 9.38 14.48
CA LYS A 43 5.67 10.49 15.05
C LYS A 43 4.27 10.62 14.43
N LEU A 44 3.77 9.61 13.73
CA LEU A 44 2.45 9.67 13.09
C LEU A 44 1.29 9.91 14.07
N THR A 45 1.46 9.58 15.33
CA THR A 45 0.47 9.89 16.39
C THR A 45 0.47 11.35 16.83
N ASP A 46 1.52 12.13 16.51
CA ASP A 46 1.58 13.57 16.84
C ASP A 46 0.83 14.40 15.80
N ARG A 47 -0.32 14.94 16.18
CA ARG A 47 -1.18 15.76 15.30
C ARG A 47 -0.59 17.12 14.90
N LYS A 48 0.53 17.54 15.46
CA LYS A 48 1.17 18.83 15.12
C LYS A 48 1.92 18.81 13.79
N ILE A 49 2.26 17.62 13.28
CA ILE A 49 2.98 17.45 12.03
C ILE A 49 1.95 17.12 10.92
N GLY A 50 1.92 17.82 9.80
CA GLY A 50 0.99 17.54 8.68
C GLY A 50 1.19 16.15 8.03
N PRO A 51 0.31 15.69 7.13
CA PRO A 51 0.53 14.50 6.33
C PRO A 51 1.88 14.57 5.60
N ILE A 52 2.47 13.40 5.34
CA ILE A 52 3.72 13.32 4.58
C ILE A 52 3.43 13.76 3.13
N ASP A 53 4.24 14.68 2.62
CA ASP A 53 4.14 15.15 1.23
C ASP A 53 5.12 14.35 0.36
N TYR A 54 4.59 13.63 -0.62
CA TYR A 54 5.35 12.80 -1.57
C TYR A 54 5.58 13.48 -2.93
N SER A 55 5.36 14.79 -3.06
CA SER A 55 5.65 15.54 -4.28
C SER A 55 7.14 15.54 -4.64
N ASP A 56 8.02 15.44 -3.64
CA ASP A 56 9.48 15.36 -3.81
C ASP A 56 9.93 13.98 -4.32
N PRO A 57 10.65 13.87 -5.47
CA PRO A 57 11.16 12.62 -6.00
C PRO A 57 12.15 11.90 -5.06
N VAL A 58 12.94 12.63 -4.26
CA VAL A 58 13.86 12.05 -3.28
C VAL A 58 13.06 11.29 -2.22
N LYS A 59 11.98 11.88 -1.76
CA LYS A 59 11.08 11.26 -0.77
C LYS A 59 10.36 10.03 -1.32
N ARG A 60 9.89 10.09 -2.57
CA ARG A 60 9.30 8.92 -3.22
C ARG A 60 10.30 7.78 -3.37
N PHE A 61 11.53 8.07 -3.81
CA PHE A 61 12.59 7.07 -3.84
C PHE A 61 12.82 6.44 -2.46
N ALA A 62 12.99 7.27 -1.42
CA ALA A 62 13.21 6.82 -0.07
C ALA A 62 12.07 5.93 0.44
N TYR A 63 10.81 6.27 0.13
CA TYR A 63 9.64 5.47 0.46
C TYR A 63 9.64 4.12 -0.26
N ILE A 64 9.85 4.13 -1.60
CA ILE A 64 9.88 2.90 -2.39
C ILE A 64 10.96 1.95 -1.86
N PHE A 65 12.17 2.47 -1.64
CA PHE A 65 13.28 1.69 -1.10
C PHE A 65 12.97 1.13 0.29
N LYS A 66 12.50 1.98 1.19
CA LYS A 66 12.36 1.64 2.62
C LYS A 66 11.16 0.73 2.91
N TYR A 67 10.01 0.95 2.25
CA TYR A 67 8.72 0.41 2.69
C TYR A 67 8.02 -0.52 1.70
N THR A 68 8.12 -0.27 0.38
CA THR A 68 7.27 -0.95 -0.61
C THR A 68 7.39 -2.48 -0.57
N VAL A 69 8.61 -3.00 -0.52
CA VAL A 69 8.85 -4.46 -0.49
C VAL A 69 8.29 -5.10 0.78
N ALA A 70 8.51 -4.44 1.93
CA ALA A 70 8.05 -4.94 3.22
C ALA A 70 6.52 -4.95 3.30
N HIS A 71 5.88 -3.84 2.93
CA HIS A 71 4.42 -3.74 2.95
C HIS A 71 3.76 -4.74 2.00
N ALA A 72 4.32 -4.94 0.79
CA ALA A 72 3.83 -5.96 -0.14
C ALA A 72 3.96 -7.38 0.43
N ASP A 73 5.08 -7.69 1.08
CA ASP A 73 5.28 -9.00 1.71
C ASP A 73 4.32 -9.22 2.89
N TYR A 74 4.06 -8.18 3.70
CA TYR A 74 3.10 -8.27 4.81
C TYR A 74 1.68 -8.54 4.30
N ILE A 75 1.23 -7.84 3.27
CA ILE A 75 -0.08 -8.09 2.64
C ILE A 75 -0.15 -9.52 2.11
N MET A 76 0.88 -10.01 1.44
CA MET A 76 0.95 -11.40 0.96
C MET A 76 0.80 -12.40 2.12
N GLN A 77 1.52 -12.17 3.25
CA GLN A 77 1.45 -13.03 4.42
C GLN A 77 0.05 -13.03 5.04
N LEU A 78 -0.57 -11.85 5.21
CA LEU A 78 -1.93 -11.73 5.75
C LEU A 78 -2.95 -12.47 4.88
N ILE A 79 -2.89 -12.30 3.55
CA ILE A 79 -3.77 -13.03 2.62
C ILE A 79 -3.56 -14.55 2.74
N ARG A 80 -2.30 -15.00 2.78
CA ARG A 80 -1.97 -16.42 2.89
C ARG A 80 -2.54 -17.07 4.15
N ASN A 81 -2.62 -16.32 5.25
CA ASN A 81 -3.09 -16.82 6.53
C ASN A 81 -4.63 -16.76 6.68
N GLU A 82 -5.35 -16.05 5.79
CA GLU A 82 -6.79 -15.80 5.95
C GLU A 82 -7.61 -16.45 4.83
N GLU A 83 -8.41 -17.43 5.19
CA GLU A 83 -9.16 -18.27 4.25
C GLU A 83 -10.17 -17.48 3.40
N GLU A 84 -10.89 -16.54 4.01
CA GLU A 84 -11.90 -15.73 3.30
C GLU A 84 -11.26 -14.85 2.20
N LEU A 85 -10.08 -14.26 2.47
CA LEU A 85 -9.32 -13.52 1.47
C LEU A 85 -8.82 -14.42 0.35
N ARG A 86 -8.28 -15.60 0.69
CA ARG A 86 -7.81 -16.57 -0.31
C ARG A 86 -8.94 -17.01 -1.24
N LYS A 87 -10.10 -17.37 -0.67
CA LYS A 87 -11.28 -17.76 -1.46
C LYS A 87 -11.75 -16.66 -2.40
N MET A 88 -11.72 -15.41 -1.95
CA MET A 88 -12.10 -14.26 -2.76
C MET A 88 -11.13 -14.04 -3.92
N LEU A 89 -9.83 -13.98 -3.62
CA LEU A 89 -8.79 -13.65 -4.60
C LEU A 89 -8.55 -14.75 -5.65
N CYS A 90 -8.84 -16.00 -5.32
CA CYS A 90 -8.72 -17.13 -6.27
C CYS A 90 -9.94 -17.30 -7.18
N ARG A 91 -10.87 -16.36 -7.24
CA ARG A 91 -11.98 -16.36 -8.21
C ARG A 91 -11.48 -16.08 -9.63
N PRO A 92 -12.25 -16.46 -10.66
CA PRO A 92 -11.89 -16.16 -12.05
C PRO A 92 -11.73 -14.66 -12.36
N ALA A 93 -12.44 -13.81 -11.64
CA ALA A 93 -12.31 -12.36 -11.73
C ALA A 93 -12.45 -11.73 -10.33
N THR A 94 -11.59 -10.78 -10.02
CA THR A 94 -11.60 -10.05 -8.76
C THR A 94 -11.29 -8.57 -9.01
N GLU A 95 -12.09 -7.70 -8.42
CA GLU A 95 -11.83 -6.25 -8.42
C GLU A 95 -11.28 -5.82 -7.05
N VAL A 96 -10.17 -5.09 -7.05
CA VAL A 96 -9.49 -4.59 -5.86
C VAL A 96 -9.41 -3.08 -5.88
N ALA A 97 -9.62 -2.42 -4.75
CA ALA A 97 -9.43 -0.98 -4.56
C ALA A 97 -8.38 -0.75 -3.47
N CYS A 98 -7.22 -0.22 -3.85
CA CYS A 98 -6.14 0.14 -2.93
C CYS A 98 -6.26 1.62 -2.58
N LEU A 99 -6.75 1.94 -1.37
CA LEU A 99 -6.96 3.30 -0.90
C LEU A 99 -5.68 3.82 -0.23
N GLY A 100 -5.13 4.93 -0.71
CA GLY A 100 -3.79 5.38 -0.34
C GLY A 100 -2.72 4.38 -0.80
N GLY A 101 -2.92 3.81 -1.99
CA GLY A 101 -2.10 2.70 -2.48
C GLY A 101 -0.65 3.07 -2.86
N GLY A 102 -0.32 4.38 -2.92
CA GLY A 102 1.03 4.85 -3.19
C GLY A 102 1.65 4.18 -4.43
N PRO A 103 2.86 3.60 -4.31
CA PRO A 103 3.53 2.89 -5.39
C PRO A 103 2.93 1.50 -5.68
N GLY A 104 1.79 1.13 -5.11
CA GLY A 104 1.09 -0.13 -5.39
C GLY A 104 1.54 -1.32 -4.52
N SER A 105 2.05 -1.09 -3.32
CA SER A 105 2.50 -2.14 -2.39
C SER A 105 1.43 -3.21 -2.16
N ASP A 106 0.18 -2.80 -1.98
CA ASP A 106 -0.95 -3.69 -1.73
C ASP A 106 -1.19 -4.64 -2.89
N LEU A 107 -1.23 -4.09 -4.11
CA LEU A 107 -1.40 -4.89 -5.31
C LEU A 107 -0.23 -5.86 -5.51
N LEU A 108 1.02 -5.41 -5.28
CA LEU A 108 2.19 -6.29 -5.36
C LEU A 108 2.09 -7.48 -4.40
N GLY A 109 1.62 -7.25 -3.17
CA GLY A 109 1.38 -8.32 -2.19
C GLY A 109 0.32 -9.31 -2.65
N ILE A 110 -0.79 -8.82 -3.21
CA ILE A 110 -1.86 -9.65 -3.78
C ILE A 110 -1.33 -10.49 -4.95
N LEU A 111 -0.62 -9.86 -5.88
CA LEU A 111 -0.05 -10.56 -7.06
C LEU A 111 0.98 -11.61 -6.65
N LYS A 112 1.85 -11.30 -5.69
CA LYS A 112 2.80 -12.27 -5.14
C LYS A 112 2.09 -13.48 -4.55
N TYR A 113 1.03 -13.25 -3.77
CA TYR A 113 0.20 -14.34 -3.24
C TYR A 113 -0.38 -15.20 -4.36
N LEU A 114 -1.05 -14.62 -5.35
CA LEU A 114 -1.69 -15.35 -6.45
C LEU A 114 -0.69 -16.18 -7.26
N MET A 115 0.50 -15.63 -7.53
CA MET A 115 1.58 -16.35 -8.20
C MET A 115 2.06 -17.55 -7.37
N GLN A 116 2.27 -17.37 -6.06
CA GLN A 116 2.68 -18.45 -5.15
C GLN A 116 1.60 -19.54 -4.98
N ALA A 117 0.33 -19.14 -5.04
CA ALA A 117 -0.81 -20.04 -5.02
C ALA A 117 -1.02 -20.82 -6.36
N GLY A 118 -0.22 -20.52 -7.38
CA GLY A 118 -0.29 -21.19 -8.68
C GLY A 118 -1.53 -20.84 -9.50
N VAL A 119 -2.15 -19.68 -9.22
CA VAL A 119 -3.31 -19.19 -9.99
C VAL A 119 -2.88 -18.84 -11.41
N LYS A 120 -3.62 -19.33 -12.42
CA LYS A 120 -3.31 -19.12 -13.84
C LYS A 120 -4.47 -18.46 -14.60
N ASP A 121 -5.68 -18.91 -14.37
CA ASP A 121 -6.86 -18.48 -15.12
C ASP A 121 -7.68 -17.47 -14.31
N SER A 122 -7.09 -16.31 -14.03
CA SER A 122 -7.73 -15.24 -13.27
C SER A 122 -7.58 -13.88 -13.96
N CYS A 123 -8.39 -12.96 -13.55
CA CYS A 123 -8.34 -11.56 -13.96
C CYS A 123 -8.44 -10.66 -12.73
N VAL A 124 -7.42 -9.86 -12.47
CA VAL A 124 -7.39 -8.89 -11.38
C VAL A 124 -7.51 -7.49 -11.97
N THR A 125 -8.62 -6.81 -11.71
CA THR A 125 -8.74 -5.37 -11.94
C THR A 125 -8.41 -4.64 -10.65
N CYS A 126 -7.44 -3.74 -10.67
CA CYS A 126 -7.03 -3.01 -9.48
C CYS A 126 -7.10 -1.51 -9.69
N TYR A 127 -7.88 -0.85 -8.84
CA TYR A 127 -7.92 0.61 -8.72
C TYR A 127 -6.95 1.04 -7.62
N ILE A 128 -5.93 1.82 -7.97
CA ILE A 128 -4.94 2.37 -7.05
C ILE A 128 -5.24 3.86 -6.91
N PHE A 129 -5.58 4.28 -5.70
CA PHE A 129 -5.91 5.66 -5.39
C PHE A 129 -4.84 6.29 -4.53
N ASP A 130 -4.38 7.45 -4.94
CA ASP A 130 -3.48 8.27 -4.14
C ASP A 130 -3.64 9.75 -4.50
N LYS A 131 -3.30 10.63 -3.56
CA LYS A 131 -3.28 12.08 -3.80
C LYS A 131 -2.12 12.48 -4.69
N GLU A 132 -0.95 11.83 -4.52
CA GLU A 132 0.26 12.13 -5.30
C GLU A 132 0.22 11.42 -6.66
N ARG A 133 0.09 12.23 -7.72
CA ARG A 133 -0.01 11.74 -9.10
C ARG A 133 1.22 10.96 -9.55
N ALA A 134 2.41 11.35 -9.07
CA ALA A 134 3.66 10.73 -9.49
C ALA A 134 3.79 9.25 -9.07
N TRP A 135 2.96 8.76 -8.13
CA TRP A 135 2.86 7.33 -7.87
C TRP A 135 2.36 6.53 -9.07
N GLY A 136 1.57 7.15 -9.96
CA GLY A 136 1.12 6.53 -11.21
C GLY A 136 2.28 6.11 -12.12
N ASP A 137 3.34 6.91 -12.16
CA ASP A 137 4.54 6.60 -12.96
C ASP A 137 5.27 5.38 -12.37
N SER A 138 5.49 5.36 -11.05
CA SER A 138 6.09 4.21 -10.34
C SER A 138 5.31 2.92 -10.57
N TRP A 139 3.96 3.01 -10.57
CA TRP A 139 3.11 1.87 -10.86
C TRP A 139 3.23 1.41 -12.31
N SER A 140 3.33 2.32 -13.27
CA SER A 140 3.51 2.00 -14.69
C SER A 140 4.78 1.20 -14.93
N ASP A 141 5.87 1.54 -14.25
CA ASP A 141 7.13 0.80 -14.29
C ASP A 141 6.97 -0.61 -13.72
N VAL A 142 6.32 -0.73 -12.56
CA VAL A 142 6.01 -2.03 -11.96
C VAL A 142 5.17 -2.88 -12.93
N ALA A 143 4.10 -2.32 -13.51
CA ALA A 143 3.20 -3.05 -14.40
C ALA A 143 3.91 -3.56 -15.66
N ARG A 144 4.82 -2.78 -16.22
CA ARG A 144 5.64 -3.15 -17.38
C ARG A 144 6.53 -4.36 -17.12
N LEU A 145 6.99 -4.53 -15.89
CA LEU A 145 7.93 -5.58 -15.47
C LEU A 145 7.22 -6.83 -14.94
N LEU A 146 5.93 -6.74 -14.66
CA LEU A 146 5.15 -7.88 -14.18
C LEU A 146 4.98 -8.92 -15.29
N ASN A 147 5.62 -10.08 -15.10
CA ASN A 147 5.36 -11.27 -15.89
C ASN A 147 4.39 -12.19 -15.12
N SER A 148 3.08 -11.90 -15.26
CA SER A 148 2.03 -12.61 -14.55
C SER A 148 1.42 -13.73 -15.40
N PRO A 149 1.17 -14.93 -14.83
CA PRO A 149 0.45 -16.02 -15.52
C PRO A 149 -1.06 -15.77 -15.65
N PHE A 150 -1.57 -14.67 -15.11
CA PHE A 150 -2.97 -14.24 -15.18
C PHE A 150 -3.06 -12.78 -15.61
N ARG A 151 -4.25 -12.33 -16.00
CA ARG A 151 -4.46 -10.96 -16.48
C ARG A 151 -4.53 -9.97 -15.32
N VAL A 152 -3.83 -8.84 -15.43
CA VAL A 152 -3.85 -7.75 -14.47
C VAL A 152 -4.19 -6.45 -15.18
N TYR A 153 -5.21 -5.74 -14.70
CA TYR A 153 -5.63 -4.43 -15.22
C TYR A 153 -5.50 -3.39 -14.12
N PRO A 154 -4.33 -2.75 -13.98
CA PRO A 154 -4.14 -1.67 -13.03
C PRO A 154 -4.72 -0.38 -13.58
N VAL A 155 -5.36 0.37 -12.70
CA VAL A 155 -5.89 1.71 -12.99
C VAL A 155 -5.44 2.63 -11.87
N PHE A 156 -4.47 3.49 -12.14
CA PHE A 156 -4.13 4.56 -11.20
C PHE A 156 -5.09 5.72 -11.37
N GLN A 157 -5.61 6.24 -10.27
CA GLN A 157 -6.50 7.39 -10.23
C GLN A 157 -6.05 8.35 -9.14
N GLN A 158 -5.66 9.56 -9.53
CA GLN A 158 -5.39 10.61 -8.56
C GLN A 158 -6.66 10.95 -7.78
N MET A 159 -6.58 10.92 -6.45
CA MET A 159 -7.73 11.16 -5.57
C MET A 159 -7.28 11.80 -4.26
N ASP A 160 -7.79 12.98 -3.95
CA ASP A 160 -7.68 13.61 -2.63
C ASP A 160 -8.91 13.24 -1.80
N ILE A 161 -8.74 12.46 -0.75
CA ILE A 161 -9.85 12.01 0.11
C ILE A 161 -10.50 13.17 0.88
N THR A 162 -9.85 14.33 0.98
CA THR A 162 -10.40 15.53 1.61
C THR A 162 -11.20 16.41 0.64
N ASP A 163 -11.12 16.13 -0.67
CA ASP A 163 -11.87 16.85 -1.71
C ASP A 163 -12.99 15.97 -2.31
N PRO A 164 -14.26 16.20 -1.91
CA PRO A 164 -15.40 15.44 -2.43
C PRO A 164 -15.55 15.46 -3.95
N ALA A 165 -15.03 16.47 -4.65
CA ALA A 165 -15.12 16.53 -6.11
C ALA A 165 -14.28 15.42 -6.77
N THR A 166 -13.16 15.01 -6.15
CA THR A 166 -12.28 14.01 -6.70
C THR A 166 -12.84 12.58 -6.59
N TRP A 167 -13.44 12.24 -5.45
CA TRP A 167 -13.92 10.87 -5.21
C TRP A 167 -15.40 10.66 -5.54
N LYS A 168 -16.24 11.69 -5.58
CA LYS A 168 -17.63 11.57 -6.04
C LYS A 168 -17.74 11.39 -7.56
N SER A 169 -16.79 11.91 -8.32
CA SER A 169 -16.77 11.77 -9.78
C SER A 169 -16.37 10.37 -10.25
N TYR A 170 -15.71 9.57 -9.42
CA TYR A 170 -15.22 8.24 -9.77
C TYR A 170 -15.77 7.17 -8.82
N GLN A 171 -16.84 6.48 -9.25
CA GLN A 171 -17.60 5.55 -8.40
C GLN A 171 -17.37 4.05 -8.73
N LYS A 172 -16.62 3.73 -9.79
CA LYS A 172 -16.44 2.34 -10.24
C LYS A 172 -15.84 1.45 -9.17
N PHE A 173 -14.89 1.97 -8.40
CA PHE A 173 -14.18 1.22 -7.36
C PHE A 173 -15.10 0.75 -6.21
N LEU A 174 -16.26 1.37 -6.01
CA LEU A 174 -17.20 0.97 -4.96
C LEU A 174 -17.77 -0.44 -5.18
N ARG A 175 -17.61 -0.98 -6.40
CA ARG A 175 -17.96 -2.36 -6.75
C ARG A 175 -16.84 -3.37 -6.48
N ALA A 176 -15.67 -2.93 -5.99
CA ALA A 176 -14.56 -3.82 -5.69
C ALA A 176 -14.96 -4.94 -4.71
N ASP A 177 -14.35 -6.11 -4.90
CA ASP A 177 -14.50 -7.26 -4.01
C ASP A 177 -13.69 -7.07 -2.73
N LEU A 178 -12.48 -6.49 -2.89
CA LEU A 178 -11.55 -6.21 -1.80
C LEU A 178 -11.14 -4.74 -1.82
N PHE A 179 -11.19 -4.12 -0.65
CA PHE A 179 -10.59 -2.82 -0.38
C PHE A 179 -9.36 -3.05 0.51
N THR A 180 -8.26 -2.38 0.20
CA THR A 180 -7.08 -2.38 1.07
C THR A 180 -6.82 -0.99 1.63
N LEU A 181 -6.43 -0.95 2.90
CA LEU A 181 -6.01 0.22 3.66
C LEU A 181 -4.72 -0.17 4.38
N SER A 182 -3.58 -0.01 3.70
CA SER A 182 -2.28 -0.45 4.18
C SER A 182 -1.44 0.75 4.60
N TYR A 183 -1.26 0.92 5.92
CA TYR A 183 -0.54 2.04 6.54
C TYR A 183 -1.09 3.42 6.14
N PHE A 184 -2.35 3.47 5.74
CA PHE A 184 -2.97 4.67 5.21
C PHE A 184 -3.66 5.52 6.29
N LEU A 185 -4.38 4.90 7.23
CA LEU A 185 -5.06 5.65 8.28
C LEU A 185 -4.05 6.40 9.17
N SER A 186 -2.91 5.79 9.46
CA SER A 186 -1.85 6.45 10.22
C SER A 186 -1.31 7.69 9.50
N GLU A 187 -1.19 7.67 8.17
CA GLU A 187 -0.71 8.82 7.40
C GLU A 187 -1.72 9.97 7.37
N VAL A 188 -3.02 9.64 7.31
CA VAL A 188 -4.10 10.65 7.25
C VAL A 188 -4.73 10.95 8.61
N TRP A 189 -4.21 10.37 9.69
CA TRP A 189 -4.72 10.57 11.04
C TRP A 189 -4.84 12.04 11.45
N LYS A 190 -3.92 12.87 11.00
CA LYS A 190 -3.86 14.29 11.32
C LYS A 190 -4.95 15.13 10.69
N ILE A 191 -5.53 14.61 9.62
CA ILE A 191 -6.64 15.20 8.87
C ILE A 191 -7.90 14.33 8.99
N LYS A 192 -8.01 13.53 10.07
CA LYS A 192 -9.11 12.59 10.31
C LYS A 192 -10.47 13.21 10.03
N GLU A 193 -10.72 14.39 10.57
CA GLU A 193 -12.01 15.07 10.48
C GLU A 193 -12.39 15.41 9.02
N SER A 194 -11.40 15.73 8.18
CA SER A 194 -11.60 15.99 6.75
C SER A 194 -11.67 14.71 5.91
N ALA A 195 -11.06 13.62 6.39
CA ALA A 195 -11.02 12.32 5.71
C ALA A 195 -12.25 11.44 6.02
N ASP A 196 -12.86 11.60 7.19
CA ASP A 196 -14.03 10.82 7.64
C ASP A 196 -15.16 10.73 6.60
N PRO A 197 -15.58 11.83 5.93
CA PRO A 197 -16.65 11.78 4.92
C PRO A 197 -16.34 10.83 3.74
N PHE A 198 -15.07 10.73 3.34
CA PHE A 198 -14.65 9.80 2.29
C PHE A 198 -14.79 8.35 2.75
N PHE A 199 -14.29 8.02 3.93
CA PHE A 199 -14.37 6.65 4.46
C PHE A 199 -15.82 6.22 4.68
N ASP A 200 -16.67 7.11 5.21
CA ASP A 200 -18.10 6.85 5.36
C ASP A 200 -18.77 6.61 4.01
N HIS A 201 -18.51 7.46 3.01
CA HIS A 201 -19.03 7.26 1.67
C HIS A 201 -18.57 5.91 1.09
N CYS A 202 -17.28 5.63 1.16
CA CYS A 202 -16.71 4.39 0.65
C CYS A 202 -17.35 3.17 1.32
N MET A 203 -17.29 3.09 2.66
CA MET A 203 -17.76 1.92 3.41
C MET A 203 -19.28 1.73 3.35
N SER A 204 -20.05 2.82 3.29
CA SER A 204 -21.52 2.74 3.15
C SER A 204 -21.94 2.20 1.79
N GLN A 205 -21.22 2.57 0.72
CA GLN A 205 -21.56 2.24 -0.66
C GLN A 205 -20.92 0.93 -1.18
N MET A 206 -20.04 0.30 -0.40
CA MET A 206 -19.49 -1.01 -0.75
C MET A 206 -20.60 -2.01 -1.08
N LYS A 207 -20.39 -2.85 -2.11
CA LYS A 207 -21.34 -3.91 -2.43
C LYS A 207 -21.38 -4.96 -1.31
N ARG A 208 -22.52 -5.58 -1.12
CA ARG A 208 -22.71 -6.68 -0.17
C ARG A 208 -21.71 -7.81 -0.46
N GLY A 209 -21.06 -8.32 0.59
CA GLY A 209 -20.06 -9.38 0.49
C GLY A 209 -18.65 -8.91 0.18
N SER A 210 -18.42 -7.62 -0.15
CA SER A 210 -17.08 -7.05 -0.25
C SER A 210 -16.36 -7.10 1.08
N MET A 211 -15.04 -7.12 1.03
CA MET A 211 -14.19 -7.15 2.22
C MET A 211 -13.25 -5.94 2.26
N ILE A 212 -12.86 -5.57 3.48
CA ILE A 212 -11.76 -4.62 3.72
C ILE A 212 -10.64 -5.37 4.42
N LEU A 213 -9.41 -5.25 3.89
CA LEU A 213 -8.18 -5.58 4.58
C LEU A 213 -7.54 -4.27 5.05
N PHE A 214 -7.66 -3.98 6.32
CA PHE A 214 -6.95 -2.91 6.99
C PHE A 214 -5.70 -3.49 7.65
N VAL A 215 -4.55 -2.84 7.46
CA VAL A 215 -3.31 -3.10 8.19
C VAL A 215 -2.59 -1.79 8.44
N ASP A 216 -2.21 -1.52 9.70
CA ASP A 216 -1.53 -0.29 10.09
C ASP A 216 -0.64 -0.51 11.30
N ASN A 217 0.15 0.49 11.66
CA ASN A 217 0.92 0.49 12.90
C ASN A 217 -0.01 0.18 14.09
N ASN A 218 0.46 -0.67 15.00
CA ASN A 218 -0.31 -1.08 16.17
C ASN A 218 -0.39 0.06 17.22
N SER A 219 -1.20 1.07 16.90
CA SER A 219 -1.55 2.18 17.76
C SER A 219 -3.05 2.24 17.93
N SER A 220 -3.53 2.37 19.18
CA SER A 220 -4.95 2.49 19.48
C SER A 220 -5.62 3.60 18.68
N GLN A 221 -4.96 4.73 18.46
CA GLN A 221 -5.51 5.86 17.73
C GLN A 221 -5.97 5.50 16.31
N PHE A 222 -5.18 4.73 15.57
CA PHE A 222 -5.51 4.32 14.19
C PHE A 222 -6.51 3.18 14.18
N VAL A 223 -6.31 2.24 15.10
CA VAL A 223 -7.13 1.04 15.24
C VAL A 223 -8.54 1.39 15.69
N ASP A 224 -8.68 2.23 16.73
CA ASP A 224 -9.97 2.64 17.26
C ASP A 224 -10.74 3.47 16.21
N TRP A 225 -10.05 4.35 15.48
CA TRP A 225 -10.68 5.09 14.38
C TRP A 225 -11.21 4.15 13.29
N PHE A 226 -10.42 3.15 12.86
CA PHE A 226 -10.91 2.16 11.90
C PHE A 226 -12.10 1.37 12.44
N ASP A 227 -12.03 0.91 13.69
CA ASP A 227 -13.09 0.15 14.33
C ASP A 227 -14.39 0.98 14.47
N GLU A 228 -14.28 2.30 14.75
CA GLU A 228 -15.41 3.25 14.72
C GLU A 228 -16.04 3.37 13.33
N LEU A 229 -15.19 3.58 12.29
CA LEU A 229 -15.63 3.64 10.89
C LEU A 229 -16.38 2.37 10.48
N ALA A 230 -15.80 1.21 10.79
CA ALA A 230 -16.38 -0.09 10.47
C ALA A 230 -17.73 -0.31 11.16
N THR A 231 -17.84 0.06 12.45
CA THR A 231 -19.05 -0.09 13.24
C THR A 231 -20.19 0.78 12.71
N ARG A 232 -19.95 2.08 12.49
CA ARG A 232 -21.00 3.00 12.01
C ARG A 232 -21.45 2.70 10.57
N ASN A 233 -20.61 2.00 9.78
CA ASN A 233 -20.97 1.55 8.44
C ASN A 233 -21.44 0.08 8.36
N SER A 234 -21.76 -0.53 9.51
CA SER A 234 -22.33 -1.88 9.64
C SER A 234 -21.47 -2.97 8.98
N LEU A 235 -20.14 -2.85 9.06
CA LEU A 235 -19.22 -3.90 8.63
C LEU A 235 -19.13 -4.98 9.71
N LYS A 236 -19.12 -6.24 9.29
CA LYS A 236 -18.96 -7.39 10.18
C LYS A 236 -17.49 -7.77 10.29
N THR A 237 -17.00 -7.97 11.49
CA THR A 237 -15.65 -8.45 11.75
C THR A 237 -15.51 -9.90 11.32
N VAL A 238 -14.56 -10.19 10.44
CA VAL A 238 -14.10 -11.53 10.08
C VAL A 238 -12.88 -11.89 10.93
N LYS A 239 -11.92 -10.97 11.03
CA LYS A 239 -10.70 -11.11 11.80
C LYS A 239 -10.29 -9.80 12.44
N LYS A 240 -9.73 -9.88 13.66
CA LYS A 240 -9.19 -8.73 14.41
C LYS A 240 -7.97 -9.21 15.20
N GLU A 241 -6.79 -8.70 14.83
CA GLU A 241 -5.54 -9.14 15.44
C GLU A 241 -4.49 -8.03 15.47
N SER A 242 -3.52 -8.17 16.37
CA SER A 242 -2.25 -7.43 16.37
C SER A 242 -1.10 -8.42 16.35
N CYS A 243 -0.10 -8.17 15.54
CA CYS A 243 1.01 -9.11 15.33
C CYS A 243 2.31 -8.39 14.95
N ASN A 244 3.41 -9.08 15.13
CA ASN A 244 4.68 -8.67 14.56
C ASN A 244 4.81 -9.32 13.17
N LEU A 245 4.83 -8.48 12.15
CA LEU A 245 5.08 -8.88 10.77
C LEU A 245 6.58 -8.77 10.50
N ALA A 246 7.17 -9.84 10.03
CA ALA A 246 8.57 -9.87 9.61
C ALA A 246 8.66 -10.16 8.11
N PHE A 247 9.59 -9.48 7.44
CA PHE A 247 9.87 -9.71 6.03
C PHE A 247 10.27 -11.16 5.77
N SER A 248 9.70 -11.80 4.76
CA SER A 248 9.99 -13.20 4.46
C SER A 248 11.43 -13.38 3.96
N ASN A 249 12.05 -14.51 4.32
CA ASN A 249 13.41 -14.84 3.89
C ASN A 249 13.51 -15.27 2.42
N SER A 250 12.43 -15.16 1.64
CA SER A 250 12.40 -15.52 0.22
C SER A 250 13.13 -14.53 -0.69
N GLU A 251 13.41 -13.33 -0.20
CA GLU A 251 14.05 -12.26 -0.94
C GLU A 251 15.48 -12.04 -0.42
N GLU A 252 16.43 -11.85 -1.33
CA GLU A 252 17.83 -11.68 -0.97
C GLU A 252 18.30 -10.23 -1.20
N LYS A 253 19.14 -9.73 -0.29
CA LYS A 253 19.69 -8.37 -0.37
C LYS A 253 20.42 -8.06 -1.67
N LYS A 254 21.12 -9.07 -2.25
CA LYS A 254 21.82 -8.92 -3.53
C LYS A 254 20.90 -8.49 -4.68
N ASP A 255 19.61 -8.76 -4.58
CA ASP A 255 18.63 -8.38 -5.58
C ASP A 255 18.33 -6.87 -5.57
N LEU A 256 18.66 -6.15 -4.49
CA LEU A 256 18.68 -4.69 -4.45
C LEU A 256 19.93 -4.09 -5.11
N GLY A 257 20.96 -4.92 -5.40
CA GLY A 257 22.19 -4.49 -6.03
C GLY A 257 22.87 -3.38 -5.25
N LEU A 258 23.33 -2.36 -5.97
CA LEU A 258 24.06 -1.22 -5.40
C LEU A 258 23.27 -0.44 -4.33
N TYR A 259 21.93 -0.47 -4.35
CA TYR A 259 21.12 0.27 -3.37
C TYR A 259 21.22 -0.34 -1.96
N PHE A 260 21.45 -1.66 -1.87
CA PHE A 260 21.75 -2.26 -0.59
C PHE A 260 23.10 -1.75 -0.02
N ASP A 261 24.12 -1.66 -0.88
CA ASP A 261 25.44 -1.20 -0.45
C ASP A 261 25.42 0.29 -0.08
N LYS A 262 24.62 1.10 -0.78
CA LYS A 262 24.45 2.53 -0.51
C LYS A 262 23.61 2.83 0.72
N PHE A 263 22.48 2.13 0.89
CA PHE A 263 21.42 2.53 1.84
C PHE A 263 21.07 1.45 2.89
N GLY A 264 21.70 0.28 2.83
CA GLY A 264 21.49 -0.81 3.77
C GLY A 264 20.16 -1.56 3.55
N TRP A 265 19.57 -2.05 4.64
CA TRP A 265 18.32 -2.80 4.56
C TRP A 265 17.09 -1.90 4.50
N PRO A 266 16.10 -2.24 3.64
CA PRO A 266 14.75 -1.72 3.79
C PRO A 266 14.13 -2.13 5.13
N LYS A 267 12.90 -1.66 5.42
CA LYS A 267 12.14 -2.07 6.61
C LYS A 267 12.00 -3.59 6.63
N ARG A 268 12.24 -4.22 7.77
CA ARG A 268 12.21 -5.68 7.92
C ARG A 268 11.09 -6.16 8.82
N GLU A 269 10.66 -5.34 9.76
CA GLU A 269 9.70 -5.72 10.79
C GLU A 269 8.70 -4.59 11.04
N SER A 270 7.49 -4.96 11.42
CA SER A 270 6.45 -4.03 11.82
C SER A 270 5.61 -4.65 12.93
N ASN A 271 5.44 -3.93 14.03
CA ASN A 271 4.37 -4.20 14.97
C ASN A 271 3.08 -3.60 14.39
N ALA A 272 2.21 -4.45 13.89
CA ALA A 272 1.03 -4.05 13.14
C ALA A 272 -0.25 -4.57 13.80
N ALA A 273 -1.33 -3.81 13.60
CA ALA A 273 -2.69 -4.29 13.81
C ALA A 273 -3.36 -4.48 12.45
N TYR A 274 -4.12 -5.55 12.30
CA TYR A 274 -4.92 -5.75 11.10
C TYR A 274 -6.36 -6.13 11.41
N ARG A 275 -7.24 -5.79 10.49
CA ARG A 275 -8.66 -6.11 10.50
C ARG A 275 -9.08 -6.64 9.14
N ILE A 276 -9.90 -7.67 9.15
CA ILE A 276 -10.64 -8.10 7.98
C ILE A 276 -12.11 -7.92 8.28
N MET A 277 -12.74 -7.04 7.52
CA MET A 277 -14.14 -6.70 7.68
C MET A 277 -14.91 -7.08 6.43
N LYS A 278 -16.20 -7.39 6.57
CA LYS A 278 -17.08 -7.79 5.47
C LYS A 278 -18.36 -6.96 5.46
N LYS A 279 -18.73 -6.46 4.31
CA LYS A 279 -20.03 -5.77 4.12
C LYS A 279 -21.17 -6.77 4.21
N ALA A 280 -22.14 -6.51 5.10
CA ALA A 280 -23.28 -7.37 5.35
C ALA A 280 -24.28 -7.44 4.20
#